data_db3ec12101567bc48fcfebc45b0a4bc2
#
_entry.id   db3ec12101567bc48fcfebc45b0a4bc2
#
_cell.length_a   1.000
_cell.length_b   1.000
_cell.length_c   1.000
_cell.angle_alpha   90.00
_cell.angle_beta   90.00
_cell.angle_gamma   90.00
#
_symmetry.space_group_name_H-M   'P 1'
#
loop_
_entity.id
_entity.type
_entity.pdbx_description
1 polymer ?
#
loop_
_entity_poly.entity_id
_entity_poly.type
_entity_poly.pdbx_seq_one_letter_code
_entity_poly.pdbx_strand_id
1 'polypeptide(L)'
;MTDAPLPSLTDLRKEIDAIDADMHALLMRRGRVIDTLIEIKKRQGGGSAFRPLREAQMMRAIAERHRGVLPLDTVEGIWRIIISTFTYVQAPHSVHVDVARGDAPMRDSARFHFGYTVPCVSHHGVAGVIGGVANGANDLGMLALDAGPGAGAWWRALEPPDAPKIIARLPFVERPDHPAGLPVFVIAKPLADGAARDEIIESVRLDRWRDAYPAALLAIGAEIIGNAGAETGLALLVSRPSACALDALRAALLGAGARDVRMAEVGAHAARFDGSQLRPNG
;
A
#
# COMPACT_ATOMS: atom_id res chain seq x y z
N MET A 1 -14.38 29.02 -40.87
CA MET A 1 -14.53 28.60 -39.46
C MET A 1 -14.50 29.86 -38.66
N THR A 2 -15.64 30.31 -38.14
CA THR A 2 -15.75 31.50 -37.29
C THR A 2 -15.12 31.15 -35.94
N ASP A 3 -14.00 31.82 -35.65
CA ASP A 3 -13.33 31.76 -34.34
C ASP A 3 -14.30 32.31 -33.30
N ALA A 4 -14.85 31.47 -32.44
CA ALA A 4 -15.70 31.93 -31.35
C ALA A 4 -14.83 32.77 -30.40
N PRO A 5 -15.33 33.93 -29.92
CA PRO A 5 -14.53 34.80 -29.04
C PRO A 5 -14.20 34.06 -27.75
N LEU A 6 -12.94 34.13 -27.31
CA LEU A 6 -12.50 33.56 -26.06
C LEU A 6 -13.29 34.15 -24.88
N PRO A 7 -13.67 33.35 -23.86
CA PRO A 7 -14.38 33.85 -22.68
C PRO A 7 -13.53 34.88 -21.92
N SER A 8 -14.17 35.80 -21.21
CA SER A 8 -13.46 36.80 -20.40
C SER A 8 -12.80 36.12 -19.17
N LEU A 9 -11.71 36.72 -18.66
CA LEU A 9 -11.10 36.27 -17.39
C LEU A 9 -12.08 36.26 -16.22
N THR A 10 -13.04 37.20 -16.22
CA THR A 10 -14.09 37.28 -15.19
C THR A 10 -15.04 36.07 -15.29
N ASP A 11 -15.41 35.66 -16.48
CA ASP A 11 -16.32 34.54 -16.68
C ASP A 11 -15.64 33.22 -16.34
N LEU A 12 -14.35 33.04 -16.71
CA LEU A 12 -13.57 31.90 -16.32
C LEU A 12 -13.40 31.75 -14.80
N ARG A 13 -13.21 32.89 -14.09
CA ARG A 13 -13.15 32.87 -12.62
C ARG A 13 -14.47 32.45 -11.99
N LYS A 14 -15.60 32.96 -12.49
CA LYS A 14 -16.94 32.55 -12.03
C LYS A 14 -17.17 31.04 -12.26
N GLU A 15 -16.72 30.52 -13.38
CA GLU A 15 -16.81 29.08 -13.69
C GLU A 15 -15.98 28.26 -12.71
N ILE A 16 -14.74 28.68 -12.39
CA ILE A 16 -13.90 28.04 -11.37
C ILE A 16 -14.59 28.06 -10.01
N ASP A 17 -15.12 29.21 -9.57
CA ASP A 17 -15.82 29.33 -8.29
C ASP A 17 -17.04 28.39 -8.21
N ALA A 18 -17.76 28.22 -9.31
CA ALA A 18 -18.89 27.28 -9.39
C ALA A 18 -18.43 25.82 -9.27
N ILE A 19 -17.35 25.45 -9.97
CA ILE A 19 -16.73 24.10 -9.89
C ILE A 19 -16.27 23.81 -8.46
N ASP A 20 -15.60 24.75 -7.80
CA ASP A 20 -15.14 24.60 -6.42
C ASP A 20 -16.30 24.41 -5.44
N ALA A 21 -17.40 25.15 -5.62
CA ALA A 21 -18.62 24.98 -4.84
C ALA A 21 -19.24 23.58 -5.03
N ASP A 22 -19.30 23.09 -6.26
CA ASP A 22 -19.80 21.75 -6.58
C ASP A 22 -18.91 20.64 -5.99
N MET A 23 -17.59 20.78 -6.10
CA MET A 23 -16.64 19.85 -5.48
C MET A 23 -16.82 19.78 -3.97
N HIS A 24 -16.96 20.94 -3.29
CA HIS A 24 -17.22 20.99 -1.85
C HIS A 24 -18.56 20.32 -1.50
N ALA A 25 -19.62 20.61 -2.25
CA ALA A 25 -20.95 20.00 -2.05
C ALA A 25 -20.90 18.46 -2.22
N LEU A 26 -20.15 17.95 -3.20
CA LEU A 26 -19.94 16.53 -3.40
C LEU A 26 -19.18 15.87 -2.24
N LEU A 27 -18.15 16.52 -1.69
CA LEU A 27 -17.43 16.04 -0.50
C LEU A 27 -18.34 15.98 0.73
N MET A 28 -19.19 17.00 0.95
CA MET A 28 -20.17 16.98 2.01
C MET A 28 -21.22 15.87 1.81
N ARG A 29 -21.68 15.66 0.58
CA ARG A 29 -22.59 14.54 0.25
C ARG A 29 -21.93 13.20 0.54
N ARG A 30 -20.65 13.02 0.19
CA ARG A 30 -19.88 11.82 0.51
C ARG A 30 -19.79 11.61 2.03
N GLY A 31 -19.58 12.67 2.81
CA GLY A 31 -19.60 12.63 4.29
C GLY A 31 -20.90 12.04 4.81
N ARG A 32 -22.06 12.56 4.38
CA ARG A 32 -23.37 12.01 4.80
C ARG A 32 -23.56 10.52 4.47
N VAL A 33 -23.04 10.06 3.34
CA VAL A 33 -23.05 8.62 3.00
C VAL A 33 -22.19 7.82 3.98
N ILE A 34 -21.03 8.36 4.38
CA ILE A 34 -20.16 7.71 5.38
C ILE A 34 -20.83 7.67 6.77
N ASP A 35 -21.52 8.74 7.19
CA ASP A 35 -22.28 8.73 8.45
C ASP A 35 -23.31 7.59 8.45
N THR A 36 -24.06 7.45 7.37
CA THR A 36 -25.03 6.34 7.20
C THR A 36 -24.33 4.97 7.25
N LEU A 37 -23.17 4.85 6.61
CA LEU A 37 -22.39 3.61 6.62
C LEU A 37 -21.89 3.26 8.02
N ILE A 38 -21.46 4.23 8.82
CA ILE A 38 -21.05 4.05 10.22
C ILE A 38 -22.21 3.52 11.03
N GLU A 39 -23.40 4.09 10.91
CA GLU A 39 -24.59 3.64 11.63
C GLU A 39 -25.00 2.21 11.25
N ILE A 40 -24.93 1.85 9.98
CA ILE A 40 -25.20 0.48 9.52
C ILE A 40 -24.18 -0.50 10.13
N LYS A 41 -22.89 -0.16 10.08
CA LYS A 41 -21.83 -1.02 10.65
C LYS A 41 -21.99 -1.21 12.16
N LYS A 42 -22.32 -0.16 12.91
CA LYS A 42 -22.59 -0.27 14.36
C LYS A 42 -23.69 -1.28 14.64
N ARG A 43 -24.77 -1.29 13.86
CA ARG A 43 -25.89 -2.24 14.01
C ARG A 43 -25.52 -3.67 13.63
N GLN A 44 -24.54 -3.86 12.74
CA GLN A 44 -24.07 -5.18 12.28
C GLN A 44 -22.91 -5.75 13.11
N GLY A 45 -22.55 -5.15 14.24
CA GLY A 45 -21.47 -5.64 15.09
C GLY A 45 -20.08 -5.10 14.75
N GLY A 46 -20.00 -4.05 13.93
CA GLY A 46 -18.73 -3.41 13.58
C GLY A 46 -18.07 -3.98 12.31
N GLY A 47 -16.77 -3.89 12.23
CA GLY A 47 -15.95 -4.36 11.11
C GLY A 47 -14.88 -3.34 10.73
N SER A 48 -13.80 -3.79 10.10
CA SER A 48 -12.70 -2.93 9.70
C SER A 48 -13.17 -1.83 8.73
N ALA A 49 -12.67 -0.61 8.93
CA ALA A 49 -12.84 0.48 7.97
C ALA A 49 -11.90 0.34 6.77
N PHE A 50 -10.82 -0.41 6.92
CA PHE A 50 -9.86 -0.66 5.84
C PHE A 50 -10.43 -1.63 4.82
N ARG A 51 -10.32 -1.26 3.54
CA ARG A 51 -10.73 -2.05 2.39
C ARG A 51 -9.67 -1.95 1.30
N PRO A 52 -8.49 -2.58 1.47
CA PRO A 52 -7.34 -2.41 0.56
C PRO A 52 -7.68 -2.73 -0.90
N LEU A 53 -8.48 -3.77 -1.16
CA LEU A 53 -8.94 -4.11 -2.51
C LEU A 53 -9.77 -2.97 -3.13
N ARG A 54 -10.72 -2.41 -2.37
CA ARG A 54 -11.55 -1.31 -2.85
C ARG A 54 -10.74 -0.03 -3.10
N GLU A 55 -9.78 0.26 -2.22
CA GLU A 55 -8.87 1.40 -2.40
C GLU A 55 -8.04 1.25 -3.67
N ALA A 56 -7.44 0.08 -3.89
CA ALA A 56 -6.68 -0.23 -5.08
C ALA A 56 -7.53 -0.12 -6.36
N GLN A 57 -8.74 -0.68 -6.37
CA GLN A 57 -9.66 -0.57 -7.49
C GLN A 57 -10.05 0.89 -7.79
N MET A 58 -10.28 1.69 -6.77
CA MET A 58 -10.61 3.11 -6.92
C MET A 58 -9.43 3.89 -7.49
N MET A 59 -8.22 3.68 -6.97
CA MET A 59 -7.02 4.35 -7.47
C MET A 59 -6.72 3.96 -8.93
N ARG A 60 -6.89 2.68 -9.28
CA ARG A 60 -6.76 2.21 -10.68
C ARG A 60 -7.76 2.91 -11.59
N ALA A 61 -9.03 2.94 -11.21
CA ALA A 61 -10.08 3.60 -11.99
C ALA A 61 -9.82 5.12 -12.16
N ILE A 62 -9.20 5.77 -11.17
CA ILE A 62 -8.78 7.17 -11.26
C ILE A 62 -7.64 7.31 -12.27
N ALA A 63 -6.58 6.51 -12.14
CA ALA A 63 -5.45 6.55 -13.03
C ALA A 63 -5.85 6.29 -14.50
N GLU A 64 -6.68 5.27 -14.74
CA GLU A 64 -7.14 4.91 -16.09
C GLU A 64 -8.02 5.97 -16.76
N ARG A 65 -8.85 6.68 -16.01
CA ARG A 65 -9.74 7.72 -16.56
C ARG A 65 -9.12 9.12 -16.57
N HIS A 66 -8.00 9.32 -15.85
CA HIS A 66 -7.38 10.64 -15.73
C HIS A 66 -6.94 11.19 -17.08
N ARG A 67 -7.30 12.45 -17.36
CA ARG A 67 -6.91 13.22 -18.55
C ARG A 67 -6.80 14.70 -18.16
N GLY A 68 -6.07 15.46 -18.96
CA GLY A 68 -5.97 16.91 -18.79
C GLY A 68 -4.64 17.36 -18.18
N VAL A 69 -4.57 18.64 -17.82
CA VAL A 69 -3.32 19.30 -17.39
C VAL A 69 -2.94 19.06 -15.94
N LEU A 70 -3.90 18.60 -15.10
CA LEU A 70 -3.61 18.34 -13.69
C LEU A 70 -2.69 17.10 -13.58
N PRO A 71 -1.53 17.18 -12.90
CA PRO A 71 -0.66 16.01 -12.72
C PRO A 71 -1.37 14.87 -12.01
N LEU A 72 -1.14 13.63 -12.45
CA LEU A 72 -1.76 12.45 -11.83
C LEU A 72 -1.41 12.35 -10.34
N ASP A 73 -0.20 12.76 -9.95
CA ASP A 73 0.24 12.78 -8.54
C ASP A 73 -0.67 13.62 -7.65
N THR A 74 -1.05 14.78 -8.18
CA THR A 74 -1.97 15.69 -7.48
C THR A 74 -3.33 15.01 -7.31
N VAL A 75 -3.83 14.37 -8.36
CA VAL A 75 -5.11 13.64 -8.30
C VAL A 75 -5.02 12.47 -7.33
N GLU A 76 -3.95 11.69 -7.40
CA GLU A 76 -3.70 10.59 -6.46
C GLU A 76 -3.65 11.09 -5.01
N GLY A 77 -2.86 12.15 -4.74
CA GLY A 77 -2.76 12.75 -3.41
C GLY A 77 -4.10 13.23 -2.86
N ILE A 78 -4.91 13.91 -3.67
CA ILE A 78 -6.27 14.34 -3.28
C ILE A 78 -7.12 13.14 -2.87
N TRP A 79 -7.16 12.08 -3.69
CA TRP A 79 -7.96 10.90 -3.38
C TRP A 79 -7.43 10.12 -2.19
N ARG A 80 -6.09 10.04 -2.02
CA ARG A 80 -5.48 9.42 -0.83
C ARG A 80 -5.90 10.15 0.44
N ILE A 81 -5.88 11.48 0.46
CA ILE A 81 -6.34 12.29 1.61
C ILE A 81 -7.82 12.05 1.89
N ILE A 82 -8.67 12.06 0.85
CA ILE A 82 -10.10 11.82 1.00
C ILE A 82 -10.36 10.42 1.58
N ILE A 83 -9.69 9.37 1.04
CA ILE A 83 -9.88 8.00 1.49
C ILE A 83 -9.43 7.85 2.93
N SER A 84 -8.21 8.25 3.25
CA SER A 84 -7.63 8.07 4.59
C SER A 84 -8.39 8.83 5.66
N THR A 85 -8.82 10.06 5.37
CA THR A 85 -9.61 10.87 6.30
C THR A 85 -10.96 10.21 6.59
N PHE A 86 -11.69 9.76 5.57
CA PHE A 86 -12.97 9.08 5.79
C PHE A 86 -12.83 7.69 6.41
N THR A 87 -11.71 7.01 6.20
CA THR A 87 -11.38 5.76 6.92
C THR A 87 -11.14 6.05 8.39
N TYR A 88 -10.38 7.12 8.71
CA TYR A 88 -10.13 7.56 10.08
C TYR A 88 -11.41 7.96 10.82
N VAL A 89 -12.31 8.69 10.17
CA VAL A 89 -13.62 9.07 10.74
C VAL A 89 -14.48 7.84 11.07
N GLN A 90 -14.41 6.78 10.24
CA GLN A 90 -15.13 5.54 10.49
C GLN A 90 -14.53 4.72 11.64
N ALA A 91 -13.21 4.67 11.75
CA ALA A 91 -12.48 3.92 12.77
C ALA A 91 -11.14 4.66 13.05
N PRO A 92 -11.08 5.45 14.13
CA PRO A 92 -9.85 6.13 14.51
C PRO A 92 -8.69 5.16 14.65
N HIS A 93 -7.54 5.53 14.08
CA HIS A 93 -6.32 4.75 14.05
C HIS A 93 -5.10 5.65 13.93
N SER A 94 -3.93 5.10 14.21
CA SER A 94 -2.64 5.76 13.96
C SER A 94 -1.87 5.01 12.87
N VAL A 95 -0.96 5.70 12.19
CA VAL A 95 0.02 5.11 11.27
C VAL A 95 1.37 5.12 11.95
N HIS A 96 1.90 3.94 12.29
CA HIS A 96 3.23 3.74 12.83
C HIS A 96 4.24 3.69 11.68
N VAL A 97 5.34 4.43 11.78
CA VAL A 97 6.36 4.53 10.72
C VAL A 97 7.75 4.25 11.26
N ASP A 98 8.58 3.56 10.48
CA ASP A 98 9.99 3.35 10.82
C ASP A 98 10.85 4.48 10.26
N VAL A 99 11.47 5.26 11.15
CA VAL A 99 12.35 6.39 10.80
C VAL A 99 13.84 6.08 11.04
N ALA A 100 14.20 4.82 11.28
CA ALA A 100 15.58 4.44 11.56
C ALA A 100 16.56 4.78 10.43
N ARG A 101 16.09 4.84 9.17
CA ARG A 101 16.89 5.17 7.98
C ARG A 101 16.75 6.62 7.53
N GLY A 102 16.12 7.47 8.31
CA GLY A 102 15.85 8.87 8.00
C GLY A 102 14.36 9.18 8.04
N ASP A 103 14.03 10.28 8.71
CA ASP A 103 12.65 10.68 8.96
C ASP A 103 11.96 11.21 7.68
N ALA A 104 12.66 12.04 6.89
CA ALA A 104 12.02 12.82 5.83
C ALA A 104 11.33 11.95 4.75
N PRO A 105 11.98 10.96 4.09
CA PRO A 105 11.33 10.19 3.04
C PRO A 105 10.13 9.37 3.54
N MET A 106 10.24 8.80 4.75
CA MET A 106 9.15 8.02 5.34
C MET A 106 7.99 8.92 5.75
N ARG A 107 8.28 10.09 6.33
CA ARG A 107 7.25 11.07 6.72
C ARG A 107 6.54 11.64 5.50
N ASP A 108 7.26 11.98 4.44
CA ASP A 108 6.68 12.49 3.20
C ASP A 108 5.77 11.44 2.55
N SER A 109 6.21 10.16 2.51
CA SER A 109 5.39 9.04 2.07
C SER A 109 4.13 8.87 2.94
N ALA A 110 4.27 8.90 4.26
CA ALA A 110 3.13 8.80 5.17
C ALA A 110 2.14 9.94 4.98
N ARG A 111 2.62 11.19 4.81
CA ARG A 111 1.76 12.35 4.57
C ARG A 111 1.09 12.33 3.21
N PHE A 112 1.76 11.85 2.18
CA PHE A 112 1.16 11.68 0.85
C PHE A 112 -0.01 10.66 0.91
N HIS A 113 0.20 9.52 1.55
CA HIS A 113 -0.77 8.43 1.53
C HIS A 113 -1.88 8.54 2.57
N PHE A 114 -1.62 9.17 3.74
CA PHE A 114 -2.56 9.22 4.86
C PHE A 114 -2.95 10.65 5.27
N GLY A 115 -2.35 11.68 4.68
CA GLY A 115 -2.63 13.07 5.01
C GLY A 115 -2.14 13.48 6.40
N TYR A 116 -2.69 14.59 6.89
CA TYR A 116 -2.33 15.16 8.20
C TYR A 116 -3.36 14.86 9.29
N THR A 117 -4.58 14.48 8.92
CA THR A 117 -5.66 14.15 9.87
C THR A 117 -5.37 12.86 10.63
N VAL A 118 -4.78 11.87 9.97
CA VAL A 118 -4.40 10.60 10.60
C VAL A 118 -3.12 10.80 11.42
N PRO A 119 -3.12 10.46 12.73
CA PRO A 119 -1.92 10.53 13.57
C PRO A 119 -0.80 9.65 13.02
N CYS A 120 0.42 10.18 13.03
CA CYS A 120 1.63 9.46 12.62
C CYS A 120 2.55 9.29 13.83
N VAL A 121 2.93 8.05 14.14
CA VAL A 121 3.76 7.66 15.29
C VAL A 121 5.09 7.11 14.79
N SER A 122 6.18 7.81 15.09
CA SER A 122 7.53 7.42 14.65
C SER A 122 8.17 6.40 15.60
N HIS A 123 8.84 5.42 15.02
CA HIS A 123 9.64 4.40 15.69
C HIS A 123 11.05 4.34 15.11
N HIS A 124 12.03 4.01 15.92
CA HIS A 124 13.41 3.79 15.48
C HIS A 124 13.71 2.31 15.26
N GLY A 125 12.96 1.70 14.34
CA GLY A 125 13.12 0.31 13.93
C GLY A 125 11.81 -0.42 13.67
N VAL A 126 11.89 -1.41 12.80
CA VAL A 126 10.75 -2.23 12.33
C VAL A 126 9.98 -2.88 13.48
N ALA A 127 10.68 -3.37 14.50
CA ALA A 127 10.07 -4.03 15.66
C ALA A 127 9.09 -3.11 16.41
N GLY A 128 9.42 -1.82 16.53
CA GLY A 128 8.54 -0.82 17.14
C GLY A 128 7.26 -0.61 16.33
N VAL A 129 7.35 -0.57 15.00
CA VAL A 129 6.18 -0.45 14.12
C VAL A 129 5.29 -1.68 14.24
N ILE A 130 5.86 -2.89 14.14
CA ILE A 130 5.09 -4.15 14.26
C ILE A 130 4.41 -4.24 15.63
N GLY A 131 5.14 -3.90 16.72
CA GLY A 131 4.59 -3.86 18.08
C GLY A 131 3.46 -2.85 18.23
N GLY A 132 3.60 -1.64 17.65
CA GLY A 132 2.57 -0.62 17.66
C GLY A 132 1.27 -1.12 17.01
N VAL A 133 1.38 -1.72 15.83
CA VAL A 133 0.21 -2.31 15.12
C VAL A 133 -0.39 -3.48 15.89
N ALA A 134 0.43 -4.37 16.44
CA ALA A 134 -0.04 -5.54 17.20
C ALA A 134 -0.83 -5.15 18.46
N ASN A 135 -0.43 -4.06 19.12
CA ASN A 135 -1.06 -3.57 20.35
C ASN A 135 -2.20 -2.57 20.09
N GLY A 136 -2.25 -1.93 18.92
CA GLY A 136 -3.31 -1.00 18.53
C GLY A 136 -4.62 -1.70 18.22
N ALA A 137 -5.74 -0.94 18.19
CA ALA A 137 -7.05 -1.50 17.84
C ALA A 137 -7.21 -1.63 16.31
N ASN A 138 -6.86 -0.53 15.59
CA ASN A 138 -7.05 -0.42 14.14
C ASN A 138 -5.80 0.18 13.46
N ASP A 139 -4.65 0.17 14.14
CA ASP A 139 -3.48 0.90 13.68
C ASP A 139 -2.84 0.24 12.46
N LEU A 140 -2.21 1.07 11.64
CA LEU A 140 -1.44 0.66 10.48
C LEU A 140 0.05 0.85 10.75
N GLY A 141 0.87 0.08 10.06
CA GLY A 141 2.31 0.27 10.05
C GLY A 141 2.84 0.47 8.63
N MET A 142 3.81 1.35 8.45
CA MET A 142 4.55 1.51 7.21
C MET A 142 5.99 1.06 7.40
N LEU A 143 6.42 0.15 6.55
CA LEU A 143 7.76 -0.43 6.56
C LEU A 143 8.38 -0.25 5.17
N ALA A 144 9.58 0.35 5.09
CA ALA A 144 10.29 0.40 3.82
C ALA A 144 10.63 -1.01 3.33
N LEU A 145 10.50 -1.25 2.01
CA LEU A 145 10.87 -2.55 1.42
C LEU A 145 12.34 -2.86 1.72
N ASP A 146 13.19 -1.87 1.55
CA ASP A 146 14.57 -1.92 2.02
C ASP A 146 14.68 -1.27 3.40
N ALA A 147 14.45 -2.04 4.45
CA ALA A 147 14.59 -1.59 5.83
C ALA A 147 16.07 -1.54 6.30
N GLY A 148 17.01 -1.90 5.42
CA GLY A 148 18.44 -1.91 5.68
C GLY A 148 18.95 -3.15 6.42
N PRO A 149 20.27 -3.34 6.47
CA PRO A 149 20.88 -4.55 7.02
C PRO A 149 20.59 -4.76 8.52
N GLY A 150 20.37 -3.69 9.28
CA GLY A 150 20.04 -3.78 10.70
C GLY A 150 18.64 -4.30 11.01
N ALA A 151 17.75 -4.32 10.04
CA ALA A 151 16.39 -4.82 10.22
C ALA A 151 16.29 -6.36 10.20
N GLY A 152 17.30 -7.04 9.67
CA GLY A 152 17.33 -8.50 9.55
C GLY A 152 16.11 -9.06 8.81
N ALA A 153 15.71 -10.27 9.14
CA ALA A 153 14.52 -10.91 8.57
C ALA A 153 13.23 -10.49 9.32
N TRP A 154 12.95 -9.19 9.36
CA TRP A 154 11.84 -8.60 10.12
C TRP A 154 10.48 -9.21 9.79
N TRP A 155 10.26 -9.64 8.56
CA TRP A 155 9.00 -10.24 8.09
C TRP A 155 8.66 -11.55 8.79
N ARG A 156 9.63 -12.20 9.42
CA ARG A 156 9.39 -13.40 10.25
C ARG A 156 8.48 -13.09 11.46
N ALA A 157 8.50 -11.88 11.96
CA ALA A 157 7.58 -11.45 13.00
C ALA A 157 6.11 -11.41 12.54
N LEU A 158 5.87 -11.46 11.23
CA LEU A 158 4.53 -11.52 10.64
C LEU A 158 4.06 -12.97 10.34
N GLU A 159 4.89 -14.01 10.60
CA GLU A 159 4.52 -15.41 10.33
C GLU A 159 3.36 -15.92 11.21
N PRO A 160 3.28 -15.61 12.53
CA PRO A 160 2.17 -16.08 13.36
C PRO A 160 0.80 -15.65 12.80
N PRO A 161 -0.24 -16.50 12.87
CA PRO A 161 -1.54 -16.23 12.26
C PRO A 161 -2.21 -14.94 12.77
N ASP A 162 -2.02 -14.61 14.03
CA ASP A 162 -2.55 -13.44 14.72
C ASP A 162 -1.66 -12.19 14.62
N ALA A 163 -0.44 -12.35 14.11
CA ALA A 163 0.47 -11.21 13.88
C ALA A 163 -0.07 -10.29 12.77
N PRO A 164 0.37 -9.02 12.76
CA PRO A 164 0.09 -8.12 11.65
C PRO A 164 0.48 -8.73 10.29
N LYS A 165 -0.28 -8.40 9.25
CA LYS A 165 -0.07 -8.89 7.88
C LYS A 165 0.14 -7.73 6.93
N ILE A 166 0.89 -7.95 5.87
CA ILE A 166 1.00 -7.01 4.77
C ILE A 166 -0.35 -6.94 4.05
N ILE A 167 -0.88 -5.73 3.87
CA ILE A 167 -2.18 -5.47 3.24
C ILE A 167 -2.10 -4.58 2.00
N ALA A 168 -0.99 -3.85 1.82
CA ALA A 168 -0.76 -2.99 0.66
C ALA A 168 0.73 -2.80 0.42
N ARG A 169 1.09 -2.50 -0.83
CA ARG A 169 2.39 -1.98 -1.26
C ARG A 169 2.17 -0.61 -1.90
N LEU A 170 2.90 0.41 -1.42
CA LEU A 170 2.76 1.78 -1.87
C LEU A 170 4.11 2.29 -2.42
N PRO A 171 4.11 3.29 -3.32
CA PRO A 171 2.94 3.89 -3.97
C PRO A 171 2.19 2.85 -4.84
N PHE A 172 0.88 3.00 -4.97
CA PHE A 172 0.07 2.11 -5.81
C PHE A 172 0.30 2.38 -7.29
N VAL A 173 0.36 3.66 -7.68
CA VAL A 173 0.75 4.08 -9.04
C VAL A 173 2.27 4.13 -9.09
N GLU A 174 2.87 3.17 -9.77
CA GLU A 174 4.33 3.06 -9.86
C GLU A 174 4.89 3.94 -10.98
N ARG A 175 5.82 4.85 -10.62
CA ARG A 175 6.50 5.75 -11.54
C ARG A 175 7.87 6.14 -10.97
N PRO A 176 8.88 6.37 -11.84
CA PRO A 176 10.20 6.79 -11.40
C PRO A 176 10.20 8.09 -10.57
N ASP A 177 9.34 9.06 -10.96
CA ASP A 177 9.29 10.41 -10.36
C ASP A 177 8.17 10.58 -9.35
N HIS A 178 7.69 9.51 -8.75
CA HIS A 178 6.59 9.59 -7.78
C HIS A 178 7.01 10.41 -6.55
N PRO A 179 6.24 11.45 -6.13
CA PRO A 179 6.61 12.32 -5.01
C PRO A 179 6.73 11.59 -3.67
N ALA A 180 6.00 10.49 -3.49
CA ALA A 180 6.15 9.57 -2.37
C ALA A 180 6.85 8.28 -2.84
N GLY A 181 7.99 8.42 -3.53
CA GLY A 181 8.68 7.34 -4.23
C GLY A 181 9.36 6.30 -3.33
N LEU A 182 9.35 6.46 -2.00
CA LEU A 182 9.84 5.42 -1.09
C LEU A 182 8.92 4.20 -1.14
N PRO A 183 9.40 3.03 -1.65
CA PRO A 183 8.58 1.83 -1.67
C PRO A 183 8.36 1.32 -0.25
N VAL A 184 7.10 1.16 0.15
CA VAL A 184 6.73 0.70 1.49
C VAL A 184 5.68 -0.40 1.44
N PHE A 185 5.73 -1.31 2.43
CA PHE A 185 4.60 -2.14 2.79
C PHE A 185 3.76 -1.45 3.86
N VAL A 186 2.44 -1.60 3.75
CA VAL A 186 1.50 -1.28 4.82
C VAL A 186 1.10 -2.58 5.50
N ILE A 187 1.20 -2.62 6.83
CA ILE A 187 0.78 -3.74 7.66
C ILE A 187 -0.40 -3.36 8.54
N ALA A 188 -1.27 -4.31 8.82
CA ALA A 188 -2.39 -4.19 9.75
C ALA A 188 -2.62 -5.52 10.47
N LYS A 189 -3.41 -5.53 11.54
CA LYS A 189 -3.98 -6.77 12.07
C LYS A 189 -4.73 -7.53 10.97
N PRO A 190 -4.83 -8.87 11.03
CA PRO A 190 -5.54 -9.65 10.03
C PRO A 190 -6.93 -9.09 9.75
N LEU A 191 -7.24 -8.85 8.49
CA LEU A 191 -8.52 -8.34 8.03
C LEU A 191 -9.45 -9.51 7.70
N ALA A 192 -10.68 -9.49 8.25
CA ALA A 192 -11.68 -10.51 7.93
C ALA A 192 -12.13 -10.44 6.47
N ASP A 193 -12.23 -9.21 5.91
CA ASP A 193 -12.76 -8.95 4.57
C ASP A 193 -11.93 -7.90 3.82
N GLY A 194 -12.07 -7.91 2.48
CA GLY A 194 -11.58 -6.82 1.63
C GLY A 194 -10.07 -6.82 1.40
N ALA A 195 -9.37 -7.90 1.74
CA ALA A 195 -7.96 -8.06 1.39
C ALA A 195 -7.80 -8.17 -0.13
N ALA A 196 -6.87 -7.37 -0.68
CA ALA A 196 -6.43 -7.56 -2.06
C ALA A 196 -5.40 -8.68 -2.10
N ARG A 197 -5.52 -9.59 -3.07
CA ARG A 197 -4.69 -10.80 -3.13
C ARG A 197 -4.17 -11.05 -4.55
N ASP A 198 -3.83 -9.99 -5.28
CA ASP A 198 -3.21 -10.17 -6.60
C ASP A 198 -1.77 -10.66 -6.45
N GLU A 199 -1.06 -10.12 -5.45
CA GLU A 199 0.30 -10.50 -5.06
C GLU A 199 0.28 -11.04 -3.63
N ILE A 200 0.84 -12.23 -3.44
CA ILE A 200 0.96 -12.90 -2.14
C ILE A 200 2.41 -12.83 -1.67
N ILE A 201 2.60 -12.46 -0.41
CA ILE A 201 3.92 -12.28 0.17
C ILE A 201 4.22 -13.44 1.13
N GLU A 202 5.30 -14.15 0.81
CA GLU A 202 5.74 -15.32 1.54
C GLU A 202 7.05 -15.06 2.29
N SER A 203 7.09 -15.43 3.56
CA SER A 203 8.32 -15.64 4.30
C SER A 203 8.85 -17.04 4.00
N VAL A 204 10.04 -17.11 3.45
CA VAL A 204 10.66 -18.39 3.05
C VAL A 204 11.94 -18.58 3.85
N ARG A 205 12.09 -19.74 4.50
CA ARG A 205 13.32 -20.12 5.21
C ARG A 205 14.01 -21.26 4.47
N LEU A 206 15.33 -21.13 4.28
CA LEU A 206 16.17 -22.00 3.49
C LEU A 206 17.48 -22.30 4.24
N ASP A 207 18.20 -23.34 3.80
CA ASP A 207 19.51 -23.70 4.33
C ASP A 207 20.58 -22.62 4.05
N ARG A 208 20.65 -22.10 2.83
CA ARG A 208 21.63 -21.10 2.39
C ARG A 208 21.21 -20.43 1.09
N TRP A 209 21.88 -19.35 0.70
CA TRP A 209 21.75 -18.75 -0.62
C TRP A 209 22.25 -19.67 -1.74
N ARG A 210 21.57 -19.61 -2.88
CA ARG A 210 22.02 -20.18 -4.16
C ARG A 210 21.72 -19.19 -5.29
N ASP A 211 22.68 -19.02 -6.19
CA ASP A 211 22.58 -18.09 -7.32
C ASP A 211 21.48 -18.47 -8.32
N ALA A 212 21.00 -19.70 -8.28
CA ALA A 212 19.90 -20.17 -9.11
C ALA A 212 18.50 -19.68 -8.62
N TYR A 213 18.35 -19.21 -7.39
CA TYR A 213 17.05 -18.83 -6.84
C TYR A 213 16.37 -17.69 -7.62
N PRO A 214 17.04 -16.55 -7.94
CA PRO A 214 16.38 -15.47 -8.64
C PRO A 214 15.81 -15.91 -9.99
N ALA A 215 16.58 -16.66 -10.78
CA ALA A 215 16.15 -17.16 -12.09
C ALA A 215 15.00 -18.17 -11.97
N ALA A 216 15.07 -19.10 -11.01
CA ALA A 216 14.03 -20.10 -10.80
C ALA A 216 12.70 -19.47 -10.35
N LEU A 217 12.76 -18.45 -9.50
CA LEU A 217 11.56 -17.71 -9.04
C LEU A 217 10.98 -16.85 -10.14
N LEU A 218 11.82 -16.14 -10.89
CA LEU A 218 11.38 -15.32 -12.02
C LEU A 218 10.65 -16.16 -13.09
N ALA A 219 11.10 -17.40 -13.32
CA ALA A 219 10.47 -18.31 -14.29
C ALA A 219 9.00 -18.66 -13.95
N ILE A 220 8.60 -18.53 -12.70
CA ILE A 220 7.22 -18.71 -12.23
C ILE A 220 6.51 -17.39 -11.91
N GLY A 221 7.11 -16.26 -12.29
CA GLY A 221 6.59 -14.90 -12.02
C GLY A 221 6.76 -14.43 -10.58
N ALA A 222 7.57 -15.13 -9.75
CA ALA A 222 7.84 -14.71 -8.38
C ALA A 222 9.12 -13.88 -8.29
N GLU A 223 9.20 -13.01 -7.29
CA GLU A 223 10.30 -12.06 -7.06
C GLU A 223 10.81 -12.14 -5.63
N ILE A 224 12.14 -12.11 -5.44
CA ILE A 224 12.75 -11.92 -4.13
C ILE A 224 12.74 -10.43 -3.81
N ILE A 225 11.94 -10.02 -2.82
CA ILE A 225 11.86 -8.63 -2.36
C ILE A 225 12.95 -8.32 -1.33
N GLY A 226 13.29 -9.31 -0.49
CA GLY A 226 14.27 -9.15 0.55
C GLY A 226 14.95 -10.46 0.92
N ASN A 227 16.16 -10.36 1.45
CA ASN A 227 16.88 -11.48 2.00
C ASN A 227 17.64 -11.06 3.26
N ALA A 228 17.76 -11.95 4.21
CA ALA A 228 18.56 -11.75 5.42
C ALA A 228 19.09 -13.08 5.93
N GLY A 229 20.28 -13.04 6.53
CA GLY A 229 20.77 -14.17 7.32
C GLY A 229 19.80 -14.44 8.49
N ALA A 230 19.62 -15.71 8.82
CA ALA A 230 18.90 -16.17 10.00
C ALA A 230 19.85 -16.95 10.90
N GLU A 231 19.48 -17.17 12.18
CA GLU A 231 20.28 -17.96 13.11
C GLU A 231 20.68 -19.34 12.54
N THR A 232 19.76 -19.92 11.76
CA THR A 232 20.00 -21.18 11.04
C THR A 232 19.60 -20.98 9.57
N GLY A 233 20.56 -20.55 8.72
CA GLY A 233 20.36 -20.45 7.29
C GLY A 233 19.98 -19.06 6.79
N LEU A 234 19.03 -18.99 5.85
CA LEU A 234 18.63 -17.82 5.11
C LEU A 234 17.12 -17.62 5.21
N ALA A 235 16.69 -16.37 5.36
CA ALA A 235 15.31 -15.97 5.22
C ALA A 235 15.14 -15.10 3.96
N LEU A 236 14.15 -15.42 3.12
CA LEU A 236 13.73 -14.60 1.97
C LEU A 236 12.33 -14.05 2.22
N LEU A 237 12.10 -12.85 1.71
CA LEU A 237 10.76 -12.30 1.50
C LEU A 237 10.48 -12.39 0.00
N VAL A 238 9.45 -13.15 -0.38
CA VAL A 238 9.13 -13.44 -1.78
C VAL A 238 7.73 -12.94 -2.11
N SER A 239 7.57 -12.18 -3.22
CA SER A 239 6.28 -11.92 -3.82
C SER A 239 6.00 -12.94 -4.91
N ARG A 240 4.78 -13.43 -4.96
CA ARG A 240 4.28 -14.26 -6.06
C ARG A 240 2.89 -13.81 -6.49
N PRO A 241 2.56 -13.86 -7.80
CA PRO A 241 1.19 -13.69 -8.25
C PRO A 241 0.27 -14.72 -7.60
N SER A 242 -0.98 -14.35 -7.34
CA SER A 242 -1.97 -15.29 -6.78
C SER A 242 -2.22 -16.53 -7.66
N ALA A 243 -2.01 -16.39 -8.98
CA ALA A 243 -2.08 -17.51 -9.93
C ALA A 243 -0.93 -18.52 -9.76
N CYS A 244 0.20 -18.12 -9.16
CA CYS A 244 1.31 -19.00 -8.84
C CYS A 244 0.99 -19.76 -7.54
N ALA A 245 0.75 -21.07 -7.64
CA ALA A 245 0.47 -21.90 -6.47
C ALA A 245 1.66 -21.98 -5.52
N LEU A 246 1.40 -22.14 -4.21
CA LEU A 246 2.45 -22.28 -3.20
C LEU A 246 3.37 -23.48 -3.48
N ASP A 247 2.82 -24.58 -4.00
CA ASP A 247 3.59 -25.78 -4.35
C ASP A 247 4.51 -25.51 -5.56
N ALA A 248 4.13 -24.65 -6.51
CA ALA A 248 5.01 -24.26 -7.60
C ALA A 248 6.21 -23.44 -7.10
N LEU A 249 5.99 -22.53 -6.13
CA LEU A 249 7.07 -21.80 -5.46
C LEU A 249 8.02 -22.76 -4.74
N ARG A 250 7.49 -23.74 -4.01
CA ARG A 250 8.27 -24.76 -3.32
C ARG A 250 9.09 -25.60 -4.31
N ALA A 251 8.46 -26.06 -5.39
CA ALA A 251 9.10 -26.87 -6.41
C ALA A 251 10.24 -26.11 -7.11
N ALA A 252 10.06 -24.84 -7.43
CA ALA A 252 11.08 -23.99 -8.04
C ALA A 252 12.32 -23.87 -7.13
N LEU A 253 12.12 -23.61 -5.83
CA LEU A 253 13.21 -23.53 -4.86
C LEU A 253 13.94 -24.86 -4.67
N LEU A 254 13.21 -25.96 -4.56
CA LEU A 254 13.80 -27.31 -4.45
C LEU A 254 14.58 -27.69 -5.72
N GLY A 255 14.01 -27.39 -6.91
CA GLY A 255 14.68 -27.59 -8.20
C GLY A 255 15.97 -26.76 -8.35
N ALA A 256 16.00 -25.56 -7.74
CA ALA A 256 17.19 -24.73 -7.64
C ALA A 256 18.16 -25.16 -6.52
N GLY A 257 17.91 -26.31 -5.89
CA GLY A 257 18.79 -26.96 -4.93
C GLY A 257 18.56 -26.56 -3.47
N ALA A 258 17.48 -25.91 -3.13
CA ALA A 258 17.14 -25.59 -1.73
C ALA A 258 16.90 -26.87 -0.92
N ARG A 259 17.18 -26.79 0.39
CA ARG A 259 16.85 -27.81 1.36
C ARG A 259 16.08 -27.21 2.51
N ASP A 260 15.23 -27.98 3.18
CA ASP A 260 14.41 -27.54 4.33
C ASP A 260 13.59 -26.28 4.07
N VAL A 261 12.89 -26.24 2.91
CA VAL A 261 12.06 -25.11 2.52
C VAL A 261 10.85 -25.02 3.44
N ARG A 262 10.80 -23.96 4.28
CA ARG A 262 9.67 -23.62 5.13
C ARG A 262 9.10 -22.32 4.63
N MET A 263 7.78 -22.24 4.50
CA MET A 263 7.07 -21.07 3.97
C MET A 263 5.90 -20.73 4.86
N ALA A 264 5.68 -19.43 5.03
CA ALA A 264 4.52 -18.87 5.73
C ALA A 264 4.06 -17.62 4.99
N GLU A 265 2.75 -17.54 4.71
CA GLU A 265 2.17 -16.31 4.17
C GLU A 265 2.23 -15.19 5.22
N VAL A 266 2.80 -14.06 4.85
CA VAL A 266 2.91 -12.87 5.71
C VAL A 266 2.04 -11.72 5.24
N GLY A 267 1.25 -11.93 4.20
CA GLY A 267 0.25 -11.00 3.70
C GLY A 267 0.05 -11.07 2.20
N ALA A 268 -0.72 -10.11 1.69
CA ALA A 268 -1.00 -9.97 0.28
C ALA A 268 -1.37 -8.52 -0.04
N HIS A 269 -1.25 -8.13 -1.31
CA HIS A 269 -1.67 -6.81 -1.75
C HIS A 269 -2.19 -6.81 -3.20
N ALA A 270 -2.82 -5.70 -3.60
CA ALA A 270 -3.20 -5.49 -4.99
C ALA A 270 -1.95 -5.33 -5.88
N ALA A 271 -2.01 -5.84 -7.09
CA ALA A 271 -1.02 -5.52 -8.11
C ALA A 271 -0.98 -4.00 -8.32
N ARG A 272 0.23 -3.45 -8.31
CA ARG A 272 0.43 -2.01 -8.53
C ARG A 272 0.05 -1.63 -9.96
N PHE A 273 -0.30 -0.38 -10.14
CA PHE A 273 -0.62 0.17 -11.45
C PHE A 273 0.67 0.77 -12.05
N ASP A 274 1.06 0.29 -13.24
CA ASP A 274 2.18 0.87 -13.98
C ASP A 274 1.78 2.23 -14.55
N GLY A 275 2.27 3.29 -13.91
CA GLY A 275 2.06 4.67 -14.32
C GLY A 275 3.09 5.19 -15.34
N SER A 276 4.06 4.38 -15.74
CA SER A 276 5.12 4.79 -16.68
C SER A 276 4.59 5.17 -18.07
N GLN A 277 3.43 4.60 -18.45
CA GLN A 277 2.77 4.88 -19.73
C GLN A 277 1.80 6.07 -19.66
N LEU A 278 1.51 6.57 -18.48
CA LEU A 278 0.69 7.77 -18.29
C LEU A 278 1.59 9.00 -18.52
N ARG A 279 1.89 9.29 -19.78
CA ARG A 279 2.66 10.50 -20.13
C ARG A 279 1.92 11.72 -19.61
N PRO A 280 2.63 12.71 -19.01
CA PRO A 280 2.07 14.04 -18.92
C PRO A 280 1.73 14.45 -20.35
N ASN A 281 0.46 14.76 -20.60
CA ASN A 281 0.06 15.35 -21.87
C ASN A 281 0.88 16.65 -22.02
N GLY A 282 1.79 16.67 -23.01
CA GLY A 282 2.55 17.85 -23.38
C GLY A 282 1.63 18.93 -23.94
#